data_be918b5460ab471df8d00c0368d0b16a
#
_entry.id   be918b5460ab471df8d00c0368d0b16a
#
_cell.length_a   1.000
_cell.length_b   1.000
_cell.length_c   1.000
_cell.angle_alpha   90.00
_cell.angle_beta   90.00
_cell.angle_gamma   90.00
#
_symmetry.space_group_name_H-M   'P 1'
#
loop_
_entity.id
_entity.type
_entity.pdbx_description
1 polymer ?
#
loop_
_entity_poly.entity_id
_entity_poly.type
_entity_poly.pdbx_seq_one_letter_code
_entity_poly.pdbx_strand_id
1 'polypeptide(L)'
;MSKILIITNHSYMFYRFRLELVQELMKNHEVVLSMPFVGHEDDFRAMGIRCINTDLDRRSINPKKDLKLFRTYQKLIKREKPDLVITYSIKPNIYGGVACSLAGVPYCANVQGLGSAFERKGLAQLVTLLYRIAFRKVRTVFFENRVDAVEFQKMIGLPAEKQTILNGAGIDMDK
;
A
#
# COMPACT_ATOMS: atom_id res chain seq x y z
N MET A 1 7.72 -7.37 20.16
CA MET A 1 7.25 -7.80 18.82
C MET A 1 6.39 -6.68 18.27
N SER A 2 6.77 -6.09 17.14
CA SER A 2 6.03 -4.95 16.56
C SER A 2 4.87 -5.47 15.69
N LYS A 3 3.79 -4.70 15.62
CA LYS A 3 2.66 -5.02 14.75
C LYS A 3 2.75 -4.27 13.43
N ILE A 4 2.75 -5.00 12.31
CA ILE A 4 2.76 -4.46 10.96
C ILE A 4 1.39 -4.68 10.31
N LEU A 5 0.74 -3.59 9.91
CA LEU A 5 -0.49 -3.64 9.13
C LEU A 5 -0.14 -3.43 7.64
N ILE A 6 -0.46 -4.40 6.81
CA ILE A 6 -0.30 -4.28 5.35
C ILE A 6 -1.67 -4.03 4.72
N ILE A 7 -1.78 -2.98 3.93
CA ILE A 7 -3.00 -2.60 3.21
C ILE A 7 -2.75 -2.74 1.71
N THR A 8 -3.48 -3.65 1.08
CA THR A 8 -3.37 -3.90 -0.37
C THR A 8 -4.74 -3.93 -1.05
N ASN A 9 -4.76 -3.93 -2.37
CA ASN A 9 -5.99 -3.87 -3.16
C ASN A 9 -6.43 -5.22 -3.74
N HIS A 10 -5.72 -6.33 -3.43
CA HIS A 10 -6.00 -7.62 -4.08
C HIS A 10 -5.29 -8.77 -3.36
N SER A 11 -6.03 -9.67 -2.70
CA SER A 11 -5.44 -10.78 -1.94
C SER A 11 -4.67 -11.75 -2.84
N TYR A 12 -5.25 -12.19 -3.96
CA TYR A 12 -4.62 -13.12 -4.90
C TYR A 12 -3.27 -12.60 -5.43
N MET A 13 -3.21 -11.36 -5.94
CA MET A 13 -1.96 -10.79 -6.47
C MET A 13 -0.94 -10.57 -5.36
N PHE A 14 -1.40 -10.21 -4.18
CA PHE A 14 -0.51 -10.02 -3.03
C PHE A 14 0.12 -11.35 -2.59
N TYR A 15 -0.65 -12.43 -2.55
CA TYR A 15 -0.12 -13.78 -2.29
C TYR A 15 0.94 -14.17 -3.31
N ARG A 16 0.64 -14.03 -4.60
CA ARG A 16 1.55 -14.42 -5.69
C ARG A 16 2.89 -13.69 -5.69
N PHE A 17 2.94 -12.45 -5.26
CA PHE A 17 4.11 -11.59 -5.42
C PHE A 17 4.74 -11.13 -4.10
N ARG A 18 4.14 -11.42 -2.96
CA ARG A 18 4.61 -10.89 -1.66
C ARG A 18 4.58 -11.93 -0.54
N LEU A 19 4.33 -13.20 -0.86
CA LEU A 19 4.27 -14.26 0.14
C LEU A 19 5.58 -14.35 0.94
N GLU A 20 6.71 -14.37 0.25
CA GLU A 20 8.04 -14.48 0.88
C GLU A 20 8.32 -13.28 1.81
N LEU A 21 7.97 -12.06 1.38
CA LEU A 21 8.07 -10.87 2.23
C LEU A 21 7.22 -11.02 3.49
N VAL A 22 5.99 -11.50 3.36
CA VAL A 22 5.09 -11.70 4.52
C VAL A 22 5.67 -12.74 5.47
N GLN A 23 6.15 -13.86 4.94
CA GLN A 23 6.78 -14.92 5.74
C GLN A 23 8.03 -14.42 6.48
N GLU A 24 8.84 -13.58 5.84
CA GLU A 24 10.02 -13.01 6.47
C GLU A 24 9.64 -12.03 7.60
N LEU A 25 8.65 -11.18 7.37
CA LEU A 25 8.15 -10.26 8.40
C LEU A 25 7.57 -10.99 9.61
N MET A 26 6.89 -12.13 9.40
CA MET A 26 6.30 -12.93 10.47
C MET A 26 7.33 -13.54 11.43
N LYS A 27 8.58 -13.69 11.03
CA LYS A 27 9.63 -14.21 11.92
C LYS A 27 9.84 -13.34 13.16
N ASN A 28 9.61 -12.02 13.03
CA ASN A 28 9.91 -11.05 14.09
C ASN A 28 8.76 -10.11 14.44
N HIS A 29 7.65 -10.16 13.68
CA HIS A 29 6.53 -9.21 13.79
C HIS A 29 5.18 -9.91 13.75
N GLU A 30 4.17 -9.29 14.39
CA GLU A 30 2.76 -9.62 14.14
C GLU A 30 2.34 -8.96 12.83
N VAL A 31 1.91 -9.75 11.84
CA VAL A 31 1.44 -9.25 10.55
C VAL A 31 -0.08 -9.33 10.48
N VAL A 32 -0.70 -8.23 10.07
CA VAL A 32 -2.14 -8.12 9.80
C VAL A 32 -2.33 -7.66 8.37
N LEU A 33 -3.17 -8.35 7.60
CA LEU A 33 -3.48 -8.00 6.21
C LEU A 33 -4.88 -7.39 6.10
N SER A 34 -4.98 -6.26 5.43
CA SER A 34 -6.26 -5.62 5.07
C SER A 34 -6.36 -5.52 3.54
N MET A 35 -7.33 -6.22 2.95
CA MET A 35 -7.46 -6.37 1.51
C MET A 35 -8.85 -6.85 1.11
N PRO A 36 -9.32 -6.61 -0.12
CA PRO A 36 -10.45 -7.33 -0.69
C PRO A 36 -10.13 -8.83 -0.80
N PHE A 37 -11.06 -9.67 -0.40
CA PHE A 37 -10.91 -11.12 -0.50
C PHE A 37 -11.30 -11.59 -1.91
N VAL A 38 -10.30 -11.96 -2.70
CA VAL A 38 -10.45 -12.42 -4.09
C VAL A 38 -9.61 -13.66 -4.38
N GLY A 39 -9.28 -14.42 -3.34
CA GLY A 39 -8.50 -15.66 -3.35
C GLY A 39 -7.26 -15.60 -2.48
N HIS A 40 -6.81 -16.76 -2.01
CA HIS A 40 -5.66 -16.98 -1.13
C HIS A 40 -5.74 -16.35 0.28
N GLU A 41 -6.87 -15.78 0.68
CA GLU A 41 -7.06 -15.29 2.05
C GLU A 41 -7.02 -16.41 3.08
N ASP A 42 -7.48 -17.61 2.73
CA ASP A 42 -7.44 -18.77 3.62
C ASP A 42 -6.03 -19.35 3.74
N ASP A 43 -5.21 -19.25 2.68
CA ASP A 43 -3.79 -19.63 2.74
C ASP A 43 -3.04 -18.72 3.74
N PHE A 44 -3.29 -17.41 3.72
CA PHE A 44 -2.74 -16.49 4.71
C PHE A 44 -3.23 -16.81 6.13
N ARG A 45 -4.51 -17.13 6.31
CA ARG A 45 -5.06 -17.52 7.62
C ARG A 45 -4.45 -18.83 8.13
N ALA A 46 -4.22 -19.80 7.26
CA ALA A 46 -3.57 -21.07 7.61
C ALA A 46 -2.13 -20.85 8.13
N MET A 47 -1.46 -19.80 7.70
CA MET A 47 -0.16 -19.38 8.23
C MET A 47 -0.26 -18.59 9.56
N GLY A 48 -1.45 -18.40 10.12
CA GLY A 48 -1.65 -17.65 11.35
C GLY A 48 -1.79 -16.14 11.15
N ILE A 49 -1.93 -15.66 9.91
CA ILE A 49 -2.06 -14.23 9.63
C ILE A 49 -3.52 -13.81 9.78
N ARG A 50 -3.74 -12.72 10.51
CA ARG A 50 -5.07 -12.13 10.60
C ARG A 50 -5.41 -11.33 9.36
N CYS A 51 -6.41 -11.79 8.60
CA CYS A 51 -6.91 -11.15 7.39
C CYS A 51 -8.20 -10.39 7.66
N ILE A 52 -8.27 -9.15 7.22
CA ILE A 52 -9.41 -8.24 7.35
C ILE A 52 -9.92 -7.91 5.95
N ASN A 53 -11.19 -8.27 5.69
CA ASN A 53 -11.81 -7.88 4.42
C ASN A 53 -12.06 -6.38 4.41
N THR A 54 -11.54 -5.71 3.39
CA THR A 54 -11.74 -4.28 3.17
C THR A 54 -12.14 -4.05 1.72
N ASP A 55 -13.42 -3.80 1.51
CA ASP A 55 -13.95 -3.54 0.18
C ASP A 55 -13.29 -2.32 -0.45
N LEU A 56 -12.78 -2.51 -1.65
CA LEU A 56 -12.11 -1.47 -2.42
C LEU A 56 -12.47 -1.60 -3.90
N ASP A 57 -13.09 -0.57 -4.44
CA ASP A 57 -13.33 -0.46 -5.87
C ASP A 57 -12.07 0.10 -6.55
N ARG A 58 -11.30 -0.77 -7.19
CA ARG A 58 -9.98 -0.46 -7.75
C ARG A 58 -10.01 0.59 -8.86
N ARG A 59 -11.08 0.61 -9.67
CA ARG A 59 -11.18 1.41 -10.90
C ARG A 59 -12.13 2.60 -10.80
N SER A 60 -12.98 2.63 -9.80
CA SER A 60 -13.97 3.69 -9.63
C SER A 60 -13.31 5.00 -9.17
N ILE A 61 -13.73 6.09 -9.78
CA ILE A 61 -13.43 7.46 -9.35
C ILE A 61 -14.72 8.01 -8.76
N ASN A 62 -15.03 7.62 -7.55
CA ASN A 62 -16.24 8.05 -6.87
C ASN A 62 -15.91 8.66 -5.51
N PRO A 63 -16.03 9.99 -5.35
CA PRO A 63 -15.64 10.66 -4.11
C PRO A 63 -16.35 10.12 -2.86
N LYS A 64 -17.61 9.69 -2.98
CA LYS A 64 -18.34 9.10 -1.83
C LYS A 64 -17.76 7.75 -1.43
N LYS A 65 -17.42 6.88 -2.39
CA LYS A 65 -16.77 5.59 -2.14
C LYS A 65 -15.38 5.81 -1.58
N ASP A 66 -14.63 6.75 -2.10
CA ASP A 66 -13.28 7.06 -1.69
C ASP A 66 -13.24 7.66 -0.27
N LEU A 67 -14.20 8.51 0.09
CA LEU A 67 -14.37 9.00 1.46
C LEU A 67 -14.75 7.86 2.44
N LYS A 68 -15.60 6.92 2.01
CA LYS A 68 -15.94 5.73 2.80
C LYS A 68 -14.67 4.88 3.04
N LEU A 69 -13.88 4.64 2.01
CA LEU A 69 -12.63 3.89 2.09
C LEU A 69 -11.63 4.57 3.05
N PHE A 70 -11.44 5.87 2.93
CA PHE A 70 -10.60 6.64 3.83
C PHE A 70 -11.03 6.47 5.30
N ARG A 71 -12.33 6.62 5.59
CA ARG A 71 -12.88 6.41 6.94
C ARG A 71 -12.70 4.97 7.43
N THR A 72 -12.77 3.99 6.53
CA THR A 72 -12.49 2.59 6.84
C THR A 72 -11.04 2.42 7.28
N TYR A 73 -10.07 3.02 6.57
CA TYR A 73 -8.66 2.97 6.98
C TYR A 73 -8.39 3.70 8.29
N GLN A 74 -9.03 4.84 8.54
CA GLN A 74 -8.91 5.52 9.84
C GLN A 74 -9.39 4.62 11.00
N LYS A 75 -10.55 3.98 10.85
CA LYS A 75 -11.10 3.04 11.86
C LYS A 75 -10.18 1.82 12.03
N LEU A 76 -9.67 1.29 10.93
CA LEU A 76 -8.75 0.16 10.91
C LEU A 76 -7.48 0.47 11.71
N ILE A 77 -6.80 1.57 11.39
CA ILE A 77 -5.56 1.99 12.06
C ILE A 77 -5.81 2.24 13.56
N LYS A 78 -6.92 2.90 13.90
CA LYS A 78 -7.29 3.15 15.31
C LYS A 78 -7.56 1.85 16.08
N ARG A 79 -8.18 0.85 15.45
CA ARG A 79 -8.50 -0.44 16.05
C ARG A 79 -7.27 -1.32 16.20
N GLU A 80 -6.48 -1.42 15.16
CA GLU A 80 -5.33 -2.32 15.09
C GLU A 80 -4.12 -1.79 15.85
N LYS A 81 -3.97 -0.46 15.97
CA LYS A 81 -2.85 0.25 16.59
C LYS A 81 -1.49 -0.30 16.11
N PRO A 82 -1.24 -0.32 14.79
CA PRO A 82 0.01 -0.86 14.25
C PRO A 82 1.19 0.07 14.58
N ASP A 83 2.37 -0.53 14.74
CA ASP A 83 3.63 0.21 14.86
C ASP A 83 4.13 0.72 13.51
N LEU A 84 3.77 0.01 12.44
CA LEU A 84 4.09 0.36 11.05
C LEU A 84 2.94 -0.05 10.12
N VAL A 85 2.67 0.79 9.13
CA VAL A 85 1.75 0.44 8.03
C VAL A 85 2.53 0.35 6.72
N ILE A 86 2.27 -0.68 5.92
CA ILE A 86 2.80 -0.82 4.55
C ILE A 86 1.61 -0.80 3.58
N THR A 87 1.66 0.08 2.59
CA THR A 87 0.57 0.23 1.62
C THR A 87 1.02 -0.16 0.22
N TYR A 88 0.11 -0.81 -0.53
CA TYR A 88 0.31 -1.24 -1.91
C TYR A 88 -0.81 -0.71 -2.80
N SER A 89 -0.46 -0.21 -3.97
CA SER A 89 -1.38 0.34 -4.99
C SER A 89 -1.95 1.73 -4.67
N ILE A 90 -2.49 2.39 -5.69
CA ILE A 90 -2.84 3.83 -5.67
C ILE A 90 -3.75 4.20 -4.49
N LYS A 91 -4.91 3.57 -4.35
CA LYS A 91 -5.89 3.95 -3.30
C LYS A 91 -5.40 3.67 -1.88
N PRO A 92 -4.82 2.50 -1.56
CA PRO A 92 -4.16 2.28 -0.28
C PRO A 92 -3.02 3.28 0.00
N ASN A 93 -2.17 3.56 -0.99
CA ASN A 93 -1.08 4.53 -0.84
C ASN A 93 -1.60 5.93 -0.51
N ILE A 94 -2.66 6.39 -1.18
CA ILE A 94 -3.24 7.71 -0.94
C ILE A 94 -4.05 7.72 0.35
N TYR A 95 -5.13 6.95 0.43
CA TYR A 95 -6.09 7.05 1.55
C TYR A 95 -5.55 6.42 2.83
N GLY A 96 -4.79 5.32 2.72
CA GLY A 96 -4.06 4.73 3.84
C GLY A 96 -2.96 5.65 4.35
N GLY A 97 -2.16 6.22 3.44
CA GLY A 97 -1.11 7.17 3.78
C GLY A 97 -1.61 8.41 4.50
N VAL A 98 -2.71 9.03 4.02
CA VAL A 98 -3.36 10.15 4.71
C VAL A 98 -3.88 9.73 6.08
N ALA A 99 -4.52 8.56 6.18
CA ALA A 99 -5.04 8.06 7.47
C ALA A 99 -3.90 7.82 8.48
N CYS A 100 -2.77 7.24 8.06
CA CYS A 100 -1.57 7.06 8.89
C CYS A 100 -1.01 8.42 9.34
N SER A 101 -0.89 9.37 8.40
CA SER A 101 -0.37 10.72 8.70
C SER A 101 -1.19 11.45 9.75
N LEU A 102 -2.52 11.30 9.72
CA LEU A 102 -3.43 11.88 10.72
C LEU A 102 -3.38 11.16 12.06
N ALA A 103 -3.18 9.84 12.04
CA ALA A 103 -3.06 9.03 13.26
C ALA A 103 -1.67 9.10 13.91
N GLY A 104 -0.67 9.73 13.25
CA GLY A 104 0.71 9.75 13.72
C GLY A 104 1.42 8.39 13.64
N VAL A 105 0.91 7.45 12.84
CA VAL A 105 1.48 6.12 12.64
C VAL A 105 2.49 6.15 11.49
N PRO A 106 3.72 5.65 11.69
CA PRO A 106 4.71 5.52 10.62
C PRO A 106 4.18 4.63 9.49
N TYR A 107 4.47 5.00 8.24
CA TYR A 107 4.08 4.17 7.12
C TYR A 107 5.07 4.23 5.96
N CYS A 108 5.13 3.13 5.22
CA CYS A 108 5.83 2.98 3.96
C CYS A 108 4.82 2.70 2.84
N ALA A 109 5.14 3.13 1.63
CA ALA A 109 4.31 2.89 0.45
C ALA A 109 5.09 2.12 -0.61
N ASN A 110 4.43 1.19 -1.31
CA ASN A 110 5.00 0.51 -2.46
C ASN A 110 4.29 0.99 -3.73
N VAL A 111 5.03 1.53 -4.66
CA VAL A 111 4.57 1.99 -5.97
C VAL A 111 5.02 0.97 -7.01
N GLN A 112 4.10 0.12 -7.43
CA GLN A 112 4.32 -0.99 -8.37
C GLN A 112 4.21 -0.55 -9.84
N GLY A 113 4.00 0.73 -10.06
CA GLY A 113 3.83 1.38 -11.35
C GLY A 113 2.92 2.59 -11.23
N LEU A 114 2.95 3.46 -12.24
CA LEU A 114 2.10 4.66 -12.24
C LEU A 114 0.62 4.33 -12.43
N GLY A 115 0.33 3.23 -13.11
CA GLY A 115 -1.03 2.74 -13.35
C GLY A 115 -1.83 3.60 -14.35
N SER A 116 -2.96 3.07 -14.80
CA SER A 116 -3.81 3.70 -15.83
C SER A 116 -4.43 5.04 -15.40
N ALA A 117 -4.35 5.40 -14.13
CA ALA A 117 -4.82 6.70 -13.64
C ALA A 117 -4.01 7.86 -14.23
N PHE A 118 -2.76 7.63 -14.61
CA PHE A 118 -1.88 8.64 -15.19
C PHE A 118 -2.01 8.78 -16.72
N GLU A 119 -2.74 7.88 -17.39
CA GLU A 119 -3.01 7.95 -18.82
C GLU A 119 -4.06 9.04 -19.18
N ARG A 120 -4.87 9.46 -18.20
CA ARG A 120 -5.93 10.48 -18.37
C ARG A 120 -5.51 11.80 -17.75
N LYS A 121 -5.23 12.82 -18.56
CA LYS A 121 -4.65 14.11 -18.10
C LYS A 121 -5.30 14.72 -16.86
N GLY A 122 -6.63 14.88 -16.81
CA GLY A 122 -7.32 15.47 -15.65
C GLY A 122 -7.24 14.60 -14.39
N LEU A 123 -7.32 13.28 -14.56
CA LEU A 123 -7.20 12.34 -13.46
C LEU A 123 -5.76 12.27 -12.92
N ALA A 124 -4.78 12.31 -13.82
CA ALA A 124 -3.37 12.32 -13.45
C ALA A 124 -3.04 13.49 -12.53
N GLN A 125 -3.54 14.70 -12.83
CA GLN A 125 -3.34 15.87 -11.99
C GLN A 125 -3.95 15.71 -10.59
N LEU A 126 -5.17 15.20 -10.50
CA LEU A 126 -5.83 14.92 -9.22
C LEU A 126 -5.05 13.88 -8.41
N VAL A 127 -4.68 12.76 -9.04
CA VAL A 127 -3.93 11.69 -8.37
C VAL A 127 -2.55 12.17 -7.92
N THR A 128 -1.87 12.99 -8.73
CA THR A 128 -0.61 13.64 -8.35
C THR A 128 -0.77 14.51 -7.10
N LEU A 129 -1.82 15.34 -7.05
CA LEU A 129 -2.09 16.17 -5.87
C LEU A 129 -2.37 15.32 -4.63
N LEU A 130 -3.17 14.26 -4.77
CA LEU A 130 -3.48 13.35 -3.68
C LEU A 130 -2.22 12.64 -3.17
N TYR A 131 -1.32 12.20 -4.05
CA TYR A 131 -0.03 11.64 -3.66
C TYR A 131 0.87 12.64 -2.94
N ARG A 132 0.93 13.89 -3.40
CA ARG A 132 1.68 14.95 -2.70
C ARG A 132 1.20 15.13 -1.27
N ILE A 133 -0.11 15.11 -1.04
CA ILE A 133 -0.69 15.20 0.30
C ILE A 133 -0.37 13.94 1.11
N ALA A 134 -0.61 12.75 0.52
CA ALA A 134 -0.39 11.48 1.19
C ALA A 134 1.07 11.28 1.59
N PHE A 135 2.03 11.64 0.73
CA PHE A 135 3.45 11.34 0.93
C PHE A 135 4.24 12.40 1.69
N ARG A 136 3.61 13.46 2.18
CA ARG A 136 4.28 14.46 3.03
C ARG A 136 4.97 13.84 4.26
N LYS A 137 4.31 12.87 4.90
CA LYS A 137 4.82 12.19 6.10
C LYS A 137 5.21 10.72 5.85
N VAL A 138 5.29 10.27 4.59
CA VAL A 138 5.75 8.93 4.27
C VAL A 138 7.19 8.75 4.77
N ARG A 139 7.48 7.59 5.35
CA ARG A 139 8.83 7.25 5.80
C ARG A 139 9.70 6.84 4.62
N THR A 140 9.20 5.92 3.81
CA THR A 140 9.91 5.42 2.62
C THR A 140 8.89 5.02 1.55
N VAL A 141 9.24 5.28 0.30
CA VAL A 141 8.50 4.80 -0.88
C VAL A 141 9.38 3.82 -1.63
N PHE A 142 8.89 2.60 -1.79
CA PHE A 142 9.55 1.55 -2.56
C PHE A 142 9.05 1.57 -4.00
N PHE A 143 9.98 1.47 -4.94
CA PHE A 143 9.72 1.37 -6.37
C PHE A 143 10.30 0.06 -6.90
N GLU A 144 9.60 -0.59 -7.82
CA GLU A 144 10.07 -1.84 -8.44
C GLU A 144 11.03 -1.62 -9.62
N ASN A 145 11.14 -0.37 -10.08
CA ASN A 145 12.07 0.02 -11.12
C ASN A 145 12.46 1.51 -11.02
N ARG A 146 13.59 1.84 -11.64
CA ARG A 146 14.16 3.19 -11.61
C ARG A 146 13.35 4.20 -12.42
N VAL A 147 12.71 3.78 -13.50
CA VAL A 147 11.96 4.68 -14.39
C VAL A 147 10.78 5.28 -13.64
N ASP A 148 9.98 4.45 -12.97
CA ASP A 148 8.84 4.91 -12.16
C ASP A 148 9.29 5.82 -11.00
N ALA A 149 10.42 5.53 -10.36
CA ALA A 149 10.96 6.36 -9.29
C ALA A 149 11.31 7.77 -9.79
N VAL A 150 11.98 7.88 -10.95
CA VAL A 150 12.35 9.16 -11.55
C VAL A 150 11.12 9.95 -12.00
N GLU A 151 10.16 9.29 -12.64
CA GLU A 151 8.92 9.94 -13.07
C GLU A 151 8.09 10.41 -11.88
N PHE A 152 7.98 9.58 -10.85
CA PHE A 152 7.26 9.91 -9.63
C PHE A 152 7.92 11.08 -8.88
N GLN A 153 9.26 11.11 -8.84
CA GLN A 153 10.00 12.23 -8.28
C GLN A 153 9.68 13.54 -9.01
N LYS A 154 9.66 13.54 -10.33
CA LYS A 154 9.32 14.72 -11.15
C LYS A 154 7.88 15.19 -10.90
N MET A 155 6.93 14.25 -10.77
CA MET A 155 5.52 14.56 -10.61
C MET A 155 5.17 15.11 -9.22
N ILE A 156 5.66 14.49 -8.16
CA ILE A 156 5.23 14.81 -6.80
C ILE A 156 6.29 15.54 -5.96
N GLY A 157 7.53 15.61 -6.44
CA GLY A 157 8.63 16.23 -5.69
C GLY A 157 9.07 15.39 -4.49
N LEU A 158 8.98 14.04 -4.58
CA LEU A 158 9.40 13.17 -3.48
C LEU A 158 10.92 13.23 -3.31
N PRO A 159 11.44 13.57 -2.11
CA PRO A 159 12.88 13.61 -1.85
C PRO A 159 13.56 12.27 -2.09
N ALA A 160 14.77 12.28 -2.64
CA ALA A 160 15.50 11.06 -3.01
C ALA A 160 15.79 10.16 -1.78
N GLU A 161 16.04 10.76 -0.62
CA GLU A 161 16.29 10.04 0.64
C GLU A 161 15.06 9.25 1.15
N LYS A 162 13.87 9.54 0.62
CA LYS A 162 12.65 8.79 0.91
C LYS A 162 12.36 7.69 -0.11
N GLN A 163 13.23 7.51 -1.09
CA GLN A 163 13.03 6.54 -2.16
C GLN A 163 13.95 5.35 -1.99
N THR A 164 13.42 4.15 -2.20
CA THR A 164 14.18 2.91 -2.29
C THR A 164 13.77 2.17 -3.54
N ILE A 165 14.73 1.85 -4.39
CA ILE A 165 14.49 1.10 -5.61
C ILE A 165 14.79 -0.37 -5.33
N LEU A 166 13.79 -1.22 -5.54
CA LEU A 166 13.90 -2.66 -5.40
C LEU A 166 14.36 -3.29 -6.72
N ASN A 167 14.97 -4.45 -6.64
CA ASN A 167 15.33 -5.25 -7.82
C ASN A 167 14.12 -6.08 -8.32
N GLY A 168 13.02 -5.39 -8.67
CA GLY A 168 11.77 -6.01 -9.09
C GLY A 168 10.87 -6.44 -7.93
N ALA A 169 9.94 -7.36 -8.21
CA ALA A 169 8.93 -7.81 -7.24
C ALA A 169 9.47 -8.79 -6.18
N GLY A 170 10.69 -9.29 -6.33
CA GLY A 170 11.29 -10.25 -5.41
C GLY A 170 10.69 -11.65 -5.55
N ILE A 171 10.47 -12.10 -6.79
CA ILE A 171 9.97 -13.45 -7.07
C ILE A 171 11.13 -14.43 -6.99
N ASP A 172 10.93 -15.53 -6.27
CA ASP A 172 11.84 -16.67 -6.27
C ASP A 172 11.80 -17.34 -7.65
N MET A 173 12.93 -17.33 -8.36
CA MET A 173 13.05 -17.89 -9.71
C MET A 173 13.21 -19.43 -9.71
N ASP A 174 13.38 -20.03 -8.52
CA ASP A 174 13.58 -21.48 -8.36
C ASP A 174 12.27 -22.21 -8.02
N LYS A 175 11.12 -21.51 -8.09
CA LYS A 175 9.78 -22.07 -7.83
C LYS A 175 8.90 -22.09 -9.08
#